data_2f7821b322f2412414a5df29b89c27bd
#
_entry.id   2f7821b322f2412414a5df29b89c27bd
#
_cell.length_a   1.000
_cell.length_b   1.000
_cell.length_c   1.000
_cell.angle_alpha   90.00
_cell.angle_beta   90.00
_cell.angle_gamma   90.00
#
_symmetry.space_group_name_H-M   'P 1'
#
loop_
_entity.id
_entity.type
_entity.pdbx_description
1 polymer ?
#
loop_
_entity_poly.entity_id
_entity_poly.type
_entity_poly.pdbx_seq_one_letter_code
_entity_poly.pdbx_strand_id
1 'polypeptide(L)'
;MRYLPGTTTTRLLLPLCIALTLGACSDGNNNNKNDNGTDPGEPGTDPISIETPNADRCEILDSGTCMFPWPSSAFTVADEAMETGLRVNLSTESMPVNKQGVPVDTTEWNRNDGFSPSQMMLAMVPGVDMEQTGAPPITDLEQSLSPDSPVIVINASTGEQHLIFAELDANTDDPAEQAFIIRPMVQFERGARYIVALRNMRGADGELLEAPEVFRAFRDDTLTDNEAIEARRDSMEALFATLGDAGIARDELYLAWDFSIASAENITGRVVHIRDDAFADLGGAAPDFTVEEVIDYAPCAETGCTEGQDAYKSRAIIGTFQVPNYLASDDGGPGVPFYYAEPDDGLPDRMGGDNMLTARFWCSVPRSVAEDFDAQPKAIARPSLYGHGLLGSGDEALRGTGSNITIMGNDHQMVFCGTDWIGFSEGDIGY
;
A
#
# COMPACT_ATOMS: atom_id res chain seq x y z
N MET A 1 -28.18 12.45 -31.11
CA MET A 1 -27.29 12.06 -32.23
C MET A 1 -27.47 10.58 -32.48
N ARG A 2 -27.62 10.19 -33.74
CA ARG A 2 -28.17 8.89 -34.16
C ARG A 2 -27.19 7.72 -33.97
N TYR A 3 -27.68 6.62 -33.41
CA TYR A 3 -27.05 5.31 -33.43
C TYR A 3 -27.08 4.68 -34.82
N LEU A 4 -25.99 4.06 -35.24
CA LEU A 4 -25.95 3.06 -36.32
C LEU A 4 -25.35 1.76 -35.81
N PRO A 5 -25.92 0.60 -36.19
CA PRO A 5 -25.48 -0.69 -35.71
C PRO A 5 -24.37 -1.30 -36.56
N GLY A 6 -23.34 -1.86 -35.90
CA GLY A 6 -22.24 -2.58 -36.54
C GLY A 6 -22.45 -4.10 -36.54
N THR A 7 -22.13 -4.68 -37.62
CA THR A 7 -22.33 -6.05 -38.09
C THR A 7 -21.46 -7.08 -37.37
N THR A 8 -22.12 -8.17 -36.97
CA THR A 8 -21.55 -9.40 -36.41
C THR A 8 -20.84 -10.22 -37.51
N THR A 9 -19.57 -10.54 -37.33
CA THR A 9 -18.84 -11.50 -38.18
C THR A 9 -18.46 -12.73 -37.36
N THR A 10 -19.17 -13.83 -37.63
CA THR A 10 -18.92 -15.16 -37.10
C THR A 10 -17.70 -15.77 -37.78
N ARG A 11 -16.67 -16.16 -37.05
CA ARG A 11 -15.55 -16.98 -37.55
C ARG A 11 -15.66 -18.40 -37.00
N LEU A 12 -15.76 -19.34 -37.94
CA LEU A 12 -15.70 -20.79 -37.74
C LEU A 12 -14.30 -21.20 -37.23
N LEU A 13 -14.28 -21.99 -36.17
CA LEU A 13 -13.10 -22.75 -35.73
C LEU A 13 -13.11 -24.15 -36.37
N LEU A 14 -12.06 -24.49 -37.09
CA LEU A 14 -11.73 -25.86 -37.51
C LEU A 14 -10.74 -26.45 -36.49
N PRO A 15 -10.94 -27.70 -36.03
CA PRO A 15 -9.93 -28.39 -35.24
C PRO A 15 -8.94 -29.14 -36.14
N LEU A 16 -7.64 -28.92 -35.87
CA LEU A 16 -6.56 -29.65 -36.52
C LEU A 16 -6.15 -30.83 -35.62
N CYS A 17 -6.46 -32.03 -36.04
CA CYS A 17 -5.95 -33.29 -35.45
C CYS A 17 -4.52 -33.53 -35.93
N ILE A 18 -3.57 -33.65 -34.99
CA ILE A 18 -2.24 -34.18 -35.28
C ILE A 18 -2.12 -35.58 -34.66
N ALA A 19 -1.90 -36.56 -35.52
CA ALA A 19 -1.72 -37.96 -35.18
C ALA A 19 -0.31 -38.24 -34.66
N LEU A 20 -0.23 -38.94 -33.52
CA LEU A 20 0.99 -39.56 -33.01
C LEU A 20 1.30 -40.83 -33.83
N THR A 21 2.50 -40.95 -34.36
CA THR A 21 3.05 -42.21 -34.82
C THR A 21 4.06 -42.75 -33.82
N LEU A 22 3.69 -43.84 -33.20
CA LEU A 22 4.56 -44.73 -32.44
C LEU A 22 5.42 -45.56 -33.41
N GLY A 23 6.74 -45.50 -33.26
CA GLY A 23 7.68 -46.41 -33.88
C GLY A 23 8.40 -47.21 -32.81
N ALA A 24 8.14 -48.48 -32.75
CA ALA A 24 8.80 -49.45 -31.88
C ALA A 24 9.77 -50.31 -32.71
N CYS A 25 10.70 -50.96 -31.97
CA CYS A 25 11.56 -52.07 -32.31
C CYS A 25 12.99 -51.68 -32.77
N SER A 26 14.08 -52.33 -32.32
CA SER A 26 14.24 -53.76 -32.06
C SER A 26 15.62 -54.01 -31.41
N ASP A 27 15.70 -55.10 -30.70
CA ASP A 27 16.84 -55.73 -30.04
C ASP A 27 18.11 -55.90 -30.90
N GLY A 28 19.25 -55.84 -30.20
CA GLY A 28 20.55 -56.26 -30.75
C GLY A 28 21.61 -56.41 -29.65
N ASN A 29 21.66 -57.60 -29.08
CA ASN A 29 22.68 -58.10 -28.15
C ASN A 29 24.08 -58.11 -28.78
N ASN A 30 25.16 -57.67 -28.14
CA ASN A 30 26.39 -58.43 -27.90
C ASN A 30 27.55 -57.68 -27.26
N ASN A 31 27.91 -58.15 -26.09
CA ASN A 31 29.25 -58.45 -25.57
C ASN A 31 30.43 -57.49 -25.71
N ASN A 32 30.92 -57.10 -24.53
CA ASN A 32 32.33 -57.10 -24.08
C ASN A 32 33.32 -56.22 -24.77
N LYS A 33 33.71 -55.16 -24.04
CA LYS A 33 35.12 -54.97 -23.69
C LYS A 33 35.29 -53.90 -22.62
N ASN A 34 36.07 -54.20 -21.58
CA ASN A 34 36.64 -53.23 -20.65
C ASN A 34 37.38 -52.14 -21.45
N ASP A 35 36.96 -50.92 -21.27
CA ASP A 35 37.81 -49.74 -21.39
C ASP A 35 37.57 -48.86 -20.19
N ASN A 36 38.57 -48.78 -19.33
CA ASN A 36 38.69 -47.71 -18.35
C ASN A 36 38.96 -46.40 -19.11
N GLY A 37 37.93 -45.79 -19.63
CA GLY A 37 37.91 -44.39 -20.01
C GLY A 37 37.15 -43.63 -18.92
N THR A 38 37.85 -42.98 -18.03
CA THR A 38 37.33 -41.87 -17.26
C THR A 38 36.95 -40.83 -18.28
N ASP A 39 35.63 -40.80 -18.62
CA ASP A 39 34.99 -39.66 -19.22
C ASP A 39 35.21 -38.52 -18.21
N PRO A 40 35.82 -37.38 -18.56
CA PRO A 40 35.81 -36.22 -17.71
C PRO A 40 34.36 -35.77 -17.67
N GLY A 41 33.62 -36.23 -16.63
CA GLY A 41 32.28 -35.80 -16.38
C GLY A 41 32.23 -34.27 -16.46
N GLU A 42 31.20 -33.76 -17.12
CA GLU A 42 30.77 -32.37 -16.90
C GLU A 42 30.92 -32.06 -15.43
N PRO A 43 31.42 -30.88 -15.05
CA PRO A 43 31.43 -30.49 -13.66
C PRO A 43 29.97 -30.51 -13.19
N GLY A 44 29.58 -31.61 -12.55
CA GLY A 44 28.33 -31.70 -11.84
C GLY A 44 28.37 -30.65 -10.75
N THR A 45 27.62 -29.60 -10.91
CA THR A 45 27.41 -28.61 -9.86
C THR A 45 26.53 -29.31 -8.82
N ASP A 46 27.17 -29.93 -7.81
CA ASP A 46 26.41 -30.38 -6.64
C ASP A 46 25.70 -29.15 -6.07
N PRO A 47 24.40 -29.28 -5.68
CA PRO A 47 23.68 -28.18 -5.07
C PRO A 47 24.42 -27.61 -3.87
N ILE A 48 24.50 -26.29 -3.74
CA ILE A 48 25.06 -25.64 -2.58
C ILE A 48 24.01 -25.56 -1.46
N SER A 49 24.46 -25.55 -0.20
CA SER A 49 23.57 -25.42 0.93
C SER A 49 23.49 -23.96 1.38
N ILE A 50 22.28 -23.40 1.41
CA ILE A 50 21.99 -22.05 1.90
C ILE A 50 20.86 -22.14 2.89
N GLU A 51 21.05 -21.56 4.08
CA GLU A 51 20.04 -21.53 5.11
C GLU A 51 19.04 -20.36 4.87
N THR A 52 17.75 -20.66 4.95
CA THR A 52 16.66 -19.66 4.87
C THR A 52 15.77 -19.77 6.12
N PRO A 53 16.20 -19.22 7.26
CA PRO A 53 15.42 -19.31 8.49
C PRO A 53 14.07 -18.61 8.33
N ASN A 54 13.00 -19.24 8.83
CA ASN A 54 11.63 -18.72 8.77
C ASN A 54 11.11 -18.46 7.35
N ALA A 55 11.55 -19.21 6.33
CA ALA A 55 11.09 -19.09 4.95
C ALA A 55 9.57 -19.29 4.76
N ASP A 56 8.91 -19.88 5.74
CA ASP A 56 7.48 -20.09 5.80
C ASP A 56 6.67 -18.78 6.03
N ARG A 57 7.34 -17.73 6.52
CA ARG A 57 6.68 -16.47 6.88
C ARG A 57 7.50 -15.20 6.61
N CYS A 58 8.79 -15.33 6.27
CA CYS A 58 9.70 -14.23 5.97
C CYS A 58 10.08 -14.21 4.50
N GLU A 59 10.44 -13.04 3.99
CA GLU A 59 11.08 -12.93 2.69
C GLU A 59 12.49 -13.52 2.76
N ILE A 60 12.82 -14.44 1.85
CA ILE A 60 14.10 -15.16 1.88
C ILE A 60 15.25 -14.38 1.22
N LEU A 61 14.94 -13.34 0.45
CA LEU A 61 15.98 -12.53 -0.24
C LEU A 61 16.82 -11.71 0.75
N ASP A 62 16.26 -11.39 1.93
CA ASP A 62 16.98 -10.77 3.04
C ASP A 62 16.79 -11.62 4.31
N SER A 63 17.79 -12.46 4.60
CA SER A 63 17.75 -13.33 5.77
C SER A 63 17.93 -12.59 7.10
N GLY A 64 18.35 -11.32 7.06
CA GLY A 64 18.55 -10.49 8.26
C GLY A 64 17.30 -9.78 8.74
N THR A 65 16.36 -9.49 7.84
CA THR A 65 15.17 -8.66 8.11
C THR A 65 13.94 -9.30 7.50
N CYS A 66 13.16 -10.00 8.33
CA CYS A 66 12.04 -10.87 7.93
C CYS A 66 11.11 -10.28 6.86
N MET A 67 10.82 -8.96 6.93
CA MET A 67 9.87 -8.30 6.04
C MET A 67 10.50 -7.60 4.83
N PHE A 68 11.81 -7.70 4.64
CA PHE A 68 12.49 -7.04 3.52
C PHE A 68 12.98 -8.05 2.48
N PRO A 69 13.01 -7.63 1.19
CA PRO A 69 12.51 -6.36 0.66
C PRO A 69 10.97 -6.24 0.74
N TRP A 70 10.50 -5.01 0.92
CA TRP A 70 9.09 -4.69 1.06
C TRP A 70 8.65 -3.61 0.05
N PRO A 71 7.42 -3.64 -0.50
CA PRO A 71 6.52 -4.80 -0.52
C PRO A 71 7.07 -5.90 -1.42
N SER A 72 6.66 -7.15 -1.21
CA SER A 72 7.12 -8.29 -2.01
C SER A 72 5.98 -9.25 -2.32
N SER A 73 5.99 -9.81 -3.53
CA SER A 73 5.06 -10.89 -3.93
C SER A 73 5.23 -12.16 -3.08
N ALA A 74 6.33 -12.29 -2.32
CA ALA A 74 6.49 -13.36 -1.33
C ALA A 74 5.42 -13.32 -0.22
N PHE A 75 4.83 -12.15 0.03
CA PHE A 75 3.75 -11.97 0.99
C PHE A 75 2.37 -12.02 0.34
N THR A 76 2.22 -12.72 -0.77
CA THR A 76 0.94 -12.94 -1.45
C THR A 76 0.74 -14.43 -1.75
N VAL A 77 -0.51 -14.83 -1.89
CA VAL A 77 -0.92 -16.15 -2.37
C VAL A 77 -1.87 -15.99 -3.55
N ALA A 78 -1.92 -17.00 -4.42
CA ALA A 78 -2.86 -17.00 -5.53
C ALA A 78 -4.30 -17.08 -4.99
N ASP A 79 -5.18 -16.22 -5.51
CA ASP A 79 -6.60 -16.20 -5.19
C ASP A 79 -7.42 -15.73 -6.40
N GLU A 80 -8.06 -16.66 -7.08
CA GLU A 80 -8.87 -16.40 -8.26
C GLU A 80 -10.14 -15.57 -7.99
N ALA A 81 -10.54 -15.42 -6.72
CA ALA A 81 -11.67 -14.58 -6.35
C ALA A 81 -11.33 -13.09 -6.34
N MET A 82 -10.04 -12.76 -6.32
CA MET A 82 -9.54 -11.38 -6.32
C MET A 82 -9.31 -10.87 -7.75
N GLU A 83 -9.51 -9.57 -7.98
CA GLU A 83 -9.34 -8.95 -9.31
C GLU A 83 -7.90 -9.07 -9.81
N THR A 84 -6.90 -8.97 -8.92
CA THR A 84 -5.48 -9.16 -9.27
C THR A 84 -5.07 -10.63 -9.42
N GLY A 85 -5.92 -11.58 -9.02
CA GLY A 85 -5.58 -12.99 -8.90
C GLY A 85 -4.72 -13.33 -7.69
N LEU A 86 -4.48 -12.38 -6.80
CA LEU A 86 -3.62 -12.49 -5.63
C LEU A 86 -4.35 -12.03 -4.37
N ARG A 87 -3.94 -12.58 -3.23
CA ARG A 87 -4.33 -12.09 -1.89
C ARG A 87 -3.08 -11.89 -1.05
N VAL A 88 -3.02 -10.79 -0.30
CA VAL A 88 -1.98 -10.55 0.69
C VAL A 88 -2.05 -11.64 1.78
N ASN A 89 -0.90 -12.16 2.18
CA ASN A 89 -0.77 -13.24 3.16
C ASN A 89 0.39 -12.97 4.12
N LEU A 90 0.17 -12.01 5.01
CA LEU A 90 1.12 -11.67 6.07
C LEU A 90 0.92 -12.57 7.27
N SER A 91 2.00 -13.17 7.77
CA SER A 91 1.96 -13.91 9.03
C SER A 91 2.00 -12.94 10.21
N THR A 92 1.10 -13.10 11.17
CA THR A 92 1.12 -12.33 12.43
C THR A 92 2.44 -12.50 13.19
N GLU A 93 3.09 -13.66 13.08
CA GLU A 93 4.38 -13.92 13.72
C GLU A 93 5.55 -13.13 13.13
N SER A 94 5.38 -12.59 11.91
CA SER A 94 6.38 -11.75 11.24
C SER A 94 6.22 -10.27 11.55
N MET A 95 5.11 -9.90 12.20
CA MET A 95 4.78 -8.51 12.47
C MET A 95 5.57 -7.94 13.65
N PRO A 96 5.84 -6.63 13.63
CA PRO A 96 6.36 -5.94 14.79
C PRO A 96 5.40 -6.06 15.96
N VAL A 97 5.96 -6.07 17.16
CA VAL A 97 5.18 -6.16 18.40
C VAL A 97 5.16 -4.81 19.13
N ASN A 98 4.07 -4.54 19.82
CA ASN A 98 3.99 -3.39 20.72
C ASN A 98 4.81 -3.61 22.01
N LYS A 99 4.82 -2.61 22.91
CA LYS A 99 5.58 -2.70 24.19
C LYS A 99 5.12 -3.85 25.11
N GLN A 100 3.93 -4.40 24.90
CA GLN A 100 3.39 -5.56 25.63
C GLN A 100 3.71 -6.88 24.96
N GLY A 101 4.40 -6.87 23.81
CA GLY A 101 4.73 -8.08 23.04
C GLY A 101 3.57 -8.59 22.17
N VAL A 102 2.53 -7.77 21.95
CA VAL A 102 1.40 -8.13 21.08
C VAL A 102 1.75 -7.72 19.65
N PRO A 103 1.73 -8.67 18.69
CA PRO A 103 1.97 -8.36 17.28
C PRO A 103 0.79 -7.61 16.66
N VAL A 104 1.05 -6.96 15.52
CA VAL A 104 0.00 -6.39 14.68
C VAL A 104 -0.88 -7.52 14.15
N ASP A 105 -2.19 -7.39 14.30
CA ASP A 105 -3.17 -8.32 13.71
C ASP A 105 -3.22 -8.09 12.19
N THR A 106 -2.93 -9.12 11.41
CA THR A 106 -2.85 -9.07 9.96
C THR A 106 -4.17 -9.34 9.24
N THR A 107 -5.24 -9.67 9.98
CA THR A 107 -6.52 -10.14 9.41
C THR A 107 -7.08 -9.20 8.35
N GLU A 108 -7.16 -7.91 8.66
CA GLU A 108 -7.72 -6.93 7.71
C GLU A 108 -6.76 -6.60 6.56
N TRP A 109 -5.43 -6.66 6.77
CA TRP A 109 -4.47 -6.52 5.66
C TRP A 109 -4.54 -7.69 4.69
N ASN A 110 -4.76 -8.90 5.20
CA ASN A 110 -4.86 -10.12 4.39
C ASN A 110 -6.16 -10.21 3.57
N ARG A 111 -7.08 -9.24 3.71
CA ARG A 111 -8.23 -9.05 2.80
C ARG A 111 -7.89 -8.30 1.52
N ASN A 112 -6.67 -7.78 1.41
CA ASN A 112 -6.28 -6.99 0.24
C ASN A 112 -5.73 -7.88 -0.88
N ASP A 113 -5.94 -7.45 -2.12
CA ASP A 113 -5.48 -8.13 -3.34
C ASP A 113 -4.15 -7.58 -3.88
N GLY A 114 -3.44 -6.82 -3.06
CA GLY A 114 -2.15 -6.21 -3.40
C GLY A 114 -1.78 -5.12 -2.42
N PHE A 115 -0.75 -4.36 -2.77
CA PHE A 115 -0.18 -3.31 -1.94
C PHE A 115 -0.66 -1.91 -2.33
N SER A 116 -0.40 -0.92 -1.48
CA SER A 116 -0.83 0.47 -1.71
C SER A 116 -0.21 1.08 -2.98
N PRO A 117 -0.96 1.86 -3.77
CA PRO A 117 -0.41 2.54 -4.96
C PRO A 117 0.60 3.66 -4.64
N SER A 118 0.76 4.03 -3.39
CA SER A 118 1.77 4.99 -2.93
C SER A 118 2.78 4.36 -1.98
N GLN A 119 2.91 3.04 -2.03
CA GLN A 119 3.83 2.28 -1.18
C GLN A 119 5.28 2.66 -1.49
N MET A 120 6.05 3.03 -0.47
CA MET A 120 7.51 3.07 -0.59
C MET A 120 8.07 1.65 -0.61
N MET A 121 9.17 1.45 -1.34
CA MET A 121 9.88 0.18 -1.35
C MET A 121 11.08 0.26 -0.40
N LEU A 122 11.28 -0.80 0.37
CA LEU A 122 12.30 -0.89 1.43
C LEU A 122 13.16 -2.13 1.21
N ALA A 123 14.47 -1.99 1.36
CA ALA A 123 15.41 -3.10 1.34
C ALA A 123 16.58 -2.82 2.31
N MET A 124 17.34 -3.84 2.64
CA MET A 124 18.63 -3.65 3.29
C MET A 124 19.73 -3.73 2.23
N VAL A 125 20.60 -2.72 2.23
CA VAL A 125 21.81 -2.67 1.39
C VAL A 125 22.99 -2.23 2.29
N PRO A 126 23.45 -3.12 3.18
CA PRO A 126 24.45 -2.75 4.18
C PRO A 126 25.71 -2.16 3.58
N GLY A 127 26.11 -0.98 4.08
CA GLY A 127 27.33 -0.31 3.63
C GLY A 127 27.22 0.42 2.30
N VAL A 128 26.03 0.57 1.73
CA VAL A 128 25.85 1.33 0.49
C VAL A 128 26.20 2.81 0.70
N ASP A 129 26.91 3.36 -0.29
CA ASP A 129 27.15 4.80 -0.42
C ASP A 129 26.29 5.34 -1.57
N MET A 130 25.39 6.28 -1.26
CA MET A 130 24.41 6.79 -2.22
C MET A 130 25.07 7.57 -3.35
N GLU A 131 26.15 8.31 -3.07
CA GLU A 131 26.88 9.11 -4.05
C GLU A 131 27.75 8.22 -4.94
N GLN A 132 28.52 7.28 -4.36
CA GLN A 132 29.33 6.33 -5.12
C GLN A 132 28.47 5.40 -6.00
N THR A 133 27.31 5.02 -5.51
CA THR A 133 26.31 4.26 -6.28
C THR A 133 25.69 5.11 -7.39
N GLY A 134 25.55 6.42 -7.20
CA GLY A 134 24.80 7.29 -8.10
C GLY A 134 23.30 7.08 -7.99
N ALA A 135 22.80 6.77 -6.78
CA ALA A 135 21.36 6.59 -6.53
C ALA A 135 20.60 7.90 -6.80
N PRO A 136 19.43 7.86 -7.46
CA PRO A 136 18.68 9.06 -7.85
C PRO A 136 18.22 9.85 -6.62
N PRO A 137 18.71 11.10 -6.43
CA PRO A 137 18.33 11.90 -5.27
C PRO A 137 17.01 12.65 -5.50
N ILE A 138 16.36 13.11 -4.43
CA ILE A 138 15.16 13.93 -4.52
C ILE A 138 15.36 15.24 -5.31
N THR A 139 16.61 15.71 -5.41
CA THR A 139 16.98 16.95 -6.13
C THR A 139 17.11 16.76 -7.64
N ASP A 140 17.17 15.52 -8.12
CA ASP A 140 17.26 15.18 -9.55
C ASP A 140 16.50 13.89 -9.84
N LEU A 141 15.18 14.02 -9.96
CA LEU A 141 14.29 12.88 -10.17
C LEU A 141 14.44 12.24 -11.55
N GLU A 142 14.83 13.03 -12.57
CA GLU A 142 14.97 12.54 -13.93
C GLU A 142 16.08 11.48 -14.04
N GLN A 143 17.04 11.49 -13.13
CA GLN A 143 18.09 10.49 -13.05
C GLN A 143 17.51 9.07 -12.87
N SER A 144 16.36 8.92 -12.19
CA SER A 144 15.70 7.63 -12.01
C SER A 144 15.16 7.01 -13.30
N LEU A 145 14.95 7.83 -14.33
CA LEU A 145 14.47 7.38 -15.64
C LEU A 145 15.63 7.14 -16.64
N SER A 146 16.88 7.33 -16.19
CA SER A 146 18.05 7.01 -17.02
C SER A 146 18.16 5.49 -17.22
N PRO A 147 18.50 5.03 -18.45
CA PRO A 147 18.79 3.61 -18.67
C PRO A 147 19.93 3.08 -17.78
N ASP A 148 20.81 3.98 -17.32
CA ASP A 148 21.95 3.64 -16.46
C ASP A 148 21.68 3.83 -14.97
N SER A 149 20.43 4.16 -14.57
CA SER A 149 20.07 4.30 -13.15
C SER A 149 20.40 3.03 -12.35
N PRO A 150 21.07 3.13 -11.21
CA PRO A 150 21.35 1.96 -10.36
C PRO A 150 20.12 1.48 -9.58
N VAL A 151 19.11 2.32 -9.45
CA VAL A 151 17.84 2.01 -8.78
C VAL A 151 16.72 2.16 -9.79
N ILE A 152 16.10 1.05 -10.14
CA ILE A 152 15.10 0.99 -11.20
C ILE A 152 13.82 0.38 -10.64
N VAL A 153 12.69 0.97 -10.99
CA VAL A 153 11.36 0.39 -10.78
C VAL A 153 10.65 0.40 -12.13
N ILE A 154 10.22 -0.76 -12.60
CA ILE A 154 9.50 -0.87 -13.88
C ILE A 154 8.10 -1.43 -13.68
N ASN A 155 7.16 -0.99 -14.51
CA ASN A 155 5.91 -1.71 -14.71
C ASN A 155 6.22 -3.01 -15.48
N ALA A 156 5.90 -4.15 -14.88
CA ALA A 156 6.26 -5.46 -15.45
C ALA A 156 5.59 -5.77 -16.78
N SER A 157 4.47 -5.11 -17.11
CA SER A 157 3.73 -5.34 -18.34
C SER A 157 4.20 -4.49 -19.50
N THR A 158 4.67 -3.25 -19.22
CA THR A 158 5.07 -2.28 -20.25
C THR A 158 6.58 -2.11 -20.36
N GLY A 159 7.34 -2.49 -19.33
CA GLY A 159 8.78 -2.23 -19.21
C GLY A 159 9.10 -0.75 -18.93
N GLU A 160 8.10 0.12 -18.77
CA GLU A 160 8.32 1.54 -18.51
C GLU A 160 8.87 1.77 -17.11
N GLN A 161 9.92 2.60 -17.01
CA GLN A 161 10.49 3.02 -15.74
C GLN A 161 9.55 3.97 -14.99
N HIS A 162 9.45 3.76 -13.68
CA HIS A 162 8.67 4.59 -12.77
C HIS A 162 9.54 5.68 -12.14
N LEU A 163 9.01 6.90 -12.04
CA LEU A 163 9.72 8.04 -11.45
C LEU A 163 9.83 7.86 -9.94
N ILE A 164 11.08 7.80 -9.44
CA ILE A 164 11.39 7.56 -8.03
C ILE A 164 12.54 8.46 -7.54
N PHE A 165 12.77 8.47 -6.24
CA PHE A 165 14.06 8.81 -5.65
C PHE A 165 14.42 7.79 -4.55
N ALA A 166 15.69 7.75 -4.19
CA ALA A 166 16.20 6.86 -3.16
C ALA A 166 16.89 7.66 -2.03
N GLU A 167 16.76 7.16 -0.83
CA GLU A 167 17.41 7.72 0.37
C GLU A 167 17.70 6.61 1.39
N LEU A 168 18.55 6.90 2.37
CA LEU A 168 18.76 6.03 3.52
C LEU A 168 17.90 6.49 4.70
N ASP A 169 17.48 5.53 5.53
CA ASP A 169 16.80 5.84 6.78
C ASP A 169 17.71 6.70 7.69
N ALA A 170 17.15 7.81 8.16
CA ALA A 170 17.84 8.77 9.02
C ALA A 170 17.59 8.53 10.53
N ASN A 171 16.89 7.45 10.91
CA ASN A 171 16.62 7.13 12.32
C ASN A 171 17.79 6.44 13.02
N THR A 172 18.77 5.94 12.27
CA THR A 172 20.01 5.36 12.78
C THR A 172 21.20 5.85 11.99
N ASP A 173 22.34 6.00 12.67
CA ASP A 173 23.64 6.34 12.05
C ASP A 173 24.47 5.06 11.76
N ASP A 174 23.98 3.88 12.14
CA ASP A 174 24.66 2.60 11.85
C ASP A 174 24.35 2.17 10.42
N PRO A 175 25.36 2.14 9.49
CA PRO A 175 25.15 1.74 8.11
C PRO A 175 24.64 0.31 7.92
N ALA A 176 24.78 -0.54 8.94
CA ALA A 176 24.28 -1.92 8.90
C ALA A 176 22.78 -2.02 9.23
N GLU A 177 22.22 -0.97 9.84
CA GLU A 177 20.81 -0.91 10.27
C GLU A 177 19.98 0.06 9.42
N GLN A 178 20.63 0.88 8.56
CA GLN A 178 19.92 1.82 7.70
C GLN A 178 19.15 1.10 6.60
N ALA A 179 17.84 1.27 6.59
CA ALA A 179 17.02 0.82 5.48
C ALA A 179 17.28 1.68 4.23
N PHE A 180 17.37 1.03 3.08
CA PHE A 180 17.38 1.67 1.76
C PHE A 180 15.92 1.91 1.34
N ILE A 181 15.55 3.17 1.20
CA ILE A 181 14.17 3.61 0.94
C ILE A 181 14.05 4.10 -0.50
N ILE A 182 13.13 3.53 -1.26
CA ILE A 182 12.81 3.98 -2.63
C ILE A 182 11.39 4.57 -2.60
N ARG A 183 11.26 5.84 -2.97
CA ARG A 183 9.99 6.56 -2.93
C ARG A 183 9.43 6.81 -4.32
N PRO A 184 8.22 6.34 -4.62
CA PRO A 184 7.54 6.68 -5.86
C PRO A 184 7.11 8.16 -5.84
N MET A 185 7.35 8.86 -6.93
CA MET A 185 6.98 10.28 -7.09
C MET A 185 5.61 10.48 -7.73
N VAL A 186 5.07 9.43 -8.32
CA VAL A 186 3.70 9.32 -8.80
C VAL A 186 3.12 8.02 -8.30
N GLN A 187 1.79 7.92 -8.21
CA GLN A 187 1.15 6.69 -7.79
C GLN A 187 1.40 5.58 -8.81
N PHE A 188 1.61 4.37 -8.32
CA PHE A 188 1.60 3.18 -9.15
C PHE A 188 0.22 2.93 -9.75
N GLU A 189 0.18 2.31 -10.92
CA GLU A 189 -1.06 1.89 -11.56
C GLU A 189 -1.73 0.76 -10.76
N ARG A 190 -3.02 0.90 -10.50
CA ARG A 190 -3.80 -0.07 -9.72
C ARG A 190 -3.93 -1.38 -10.47
N GLY A 191 -3.78 -2.49 -9.76
CA GLY A 191 -3.80 -3.83 -10.34
C GLY A 191 -2.55 -4.20 -11.14
N ALA A 192 -1.57 -3.29 -11.28
CA ALA A 192 -0.35 -3.57 -12.03
C ALA A 192 0.74 -4.21 -11.14
N ARG A 193 1.57 -5.05 -11.77
CA ARG A 193 2.77 -5.62 -11.16
C ARG A 193 3.98 -4.75 -11.47
N TYR A 194 4.82 -4.52 -10.48
CA TYR A 194 6.08 -3.76 -10.59
C TYR A 194 7.26 -4.62 -10.19
N ILE A 195 8.40 -4.36 -10.80
CA ILE A 195 9.69 -4.99 -10.47
C ILE A 195 10.64 -3.89 -10.02
N VAL A 196 11.29 -4.10 -8.89
CA VAL A 196 12.40 -3.29 -8.39
C VAL A 196 13.71 -3.98 -8.72
N ALA A 197 14.68 -3.24 -9.23
CA ALA A 197 16.01 -3.72 -9.50
C ALA A 197 17.06 -2.74 -8.94
N LEU A 198 17.90 -3.26 -8.06
CA LEU A 198 19.10 -2.59 -7.56
C LEU A 198 20.30 -3.19 -8.30
N ARG A 199 21.11 -2.36 -8.96
CA ARG A 199 22.29 -2.84 -9.71
C ARG A 199 23.51 -2.00 -9.42
N ASN A 200 24.67 -2.59 -9.55
CA ASN A 200 25.97 -1.91 -9.41
C ASN A 200 26.08 -1.09 -8.11
N MET A 201 25.48 -1.59 -7.02
CA MET A 201 25.52 -0.93 -5.70
C MET A 201 26.94 -0.87 -5.19
N ARG A 202 27.35 0.30 -4.63
CA ARG A 202 28.73 0.56 -4.23
C ARG A 202 28.84 0.99 -2.77
N GLY A 203 29.94 0.58 -2.14
CA GLY A 203 30.35 1.08 -0.84
C GLY A 203 31.07 2.43 -0.92
N ALA A 204 31.43 2.99 0.24
CA ALA A 204 32.13 4.27 0.37
C ALA A 204 33.52 4.28 -0.29
N ASP A 205 34.15 3.13 -0.49
CA ASP A 205 35.40 2.96 -1.23
C ASP A 205 35.22 2.92 -2.76
N GLY A 206 33.97 2.94 -3.24
CA GLY A 206 33.61 2.86 -4.64
C GLY A 206 33.60 1.44 -5.21
N GLU A 207 33.93 0.42 -4.41
CA GLU A 207 33.89 -0.98 -4.84
C GLU A 207 32.43 -1.50 -4.88
N LEU A 208 32.18 -2.47 -5.75
CA LEU A 208 30.86 -3.11 -5.84
C LEU A 208 30.55 -3.92 -4.57
N LEU A 209 29.36 -3.73 -4.05
CA LEU A 209 28.84 -4.53 -2.96
C LEU A 209 28.46 -5.93 -3.45
N GLU A 210 28.75 -6.93 -2.63
CA GLU A 210 28.37 -8.31 -2.91
C GLU A 210 26.86 -8.49 -2.68
N ALA A 211 26.17 -9.07 -3.67
CA ALA A 211 24.73 -9.35 -3.57
C ALA A 211 24.43 -10.38 -2.47
N PRO A 212 23.24 -10.32 -1.82
CA PRO A 212 22.81 -11.31 -0.84
C PRO A 212 22.92 -12.75 -1.38
N GLU A 213 23.30 -13.69 -0.52
CA GLU A 213 23.64 -15.05 -0.93
C GLU A 213 22.46 -15.77 -1.64
N VAL A 214 21.25 -15.67 -1.10
CA VAL A 214 20.05 -16.25 -1.72
C VAL A 214 19.79 -15.63 -3.09
N PHE A 215 19.88 -14.30 -3.19
CA PHE A 215 19.68 -13.64 -4.48
C PHE A 215 20.77 -14.01 -5.51
N ARG A 216 22.01 -14.16 -5.07
CA ARG A 216 23.12 -14.67 -5.93
C ARG A 216 22.81 -16.05 -6.48
N ALA A 217 22.27 -16.97 -5.69
CA ALA A 217 21.91 -18.30 -6.17
C ALA A 217 20.88 -18.25 -7.31
N PHE A 218 19.93 -17.31 -7.25
CA PHE A 218 19.01 -17.05 -8.37
C PHE A 218 19.74 -16.37 -9.54
N ARG A 219 20.46 -15.28 -9.27
CA ARG A 219 21.13 -14.48 -10.30
C ARG A 219 22.12 -15.30 -11.13
N ASP A 220 22.91 -16.12 -10.47
CA ASP A 220 24.02 -16.89 -11.07
C ASP A 220 23.58 -18.32 -11.50
N ASP A 221 22.27 -18.61 -11.43
CA ASP A 221 21.67 -19.91 -11.76
C ASP A 221 22.33 -21.09 -11.03
N THR A 222 22.68 -20.87 -9.77
CA THR A 222 23.27 -21.90 -8.91
C THR A 222 22.18 -22.72 -8.23
N LEU A 223 22.22 -24.04 -8.41
CA LEU A 223 21.28 -24.95 -7.74
C LEU A 223 21.59 -25.04 -6.25
N THR A 224 20.54 -25.12 -5.44
CA THR A 224 20.61 -25.26 -3.98
C THR A 224 19.92 -26.53 -3.51
N ASP A 225 20.23 -26.99 -2.32
CA ASP A 225 19.49 -28.06 -1.61
C ASP A 225 18.32 -27.52 -0.78
N ASN A 226 18.05 -26.21 -0.87
CA ASN A 226 17.00 -25.53 -0.09
C ASN A 226 15.68 -25.48 -0.87
N GLU A 227 14.65 -26.16 -0.33
CA GLU A 227 13.33 -26.26 -0.97
C GLU A 227 12.65 -24.89 -1.16
N ALA A 228 12.82 -23.95 -0.22
CA ALA A 228 12.19 -22.63 -0.32
C ALA A 228 12.82 -21.78 -1.44
N ILE A 229 14.13 -21.92 -1.69
CA ILE A 229 14.82 -21.26 -2.81
C ILE A 229 14.35 -21.89 -4.11
N GLU A 230 14.41 -23.21 -4.23
CA GLU A 230 14.07 -23.87 -5.49
C GLU A 230 12.58 -23.70 -5.89
N ALA A 231 11.69 -23.59 -4.92
CA ALA A 231 10.27 -23.31 -5.16
C ALA A 231 10.03 -21.93 -5.81
N ARG A 232 10.95 -20.97 -5.63
CA ARG A 232 10.84 -19.61 -6.24
C ARG A 232 11.59 -19.46 -7.55
N ARG A 233 12.37 -20.44 -7.98
CA ARG A 233 13.26 -20.34 -9.15
C ARG A 233 12.51 -19.92 -10.41
N ASP A 234 11.43 -20.57 -10.75
CA ASP A 234 10.64 -20.26 -11.96
C ASP A 234 10.14 -18.81 -11.95
N SER A 235 9.69 -18.29 -10.80
CA SER A 235 9.22 -16.91 -10.68
C SER A 235 10.36 -15.90 -10.80
N MET A 236 11.53 -16.22 -10.27
CA MET A 236 12.73 -15.39 -10.40
C MET A 236 13.27 -15.39 -11.84
N GLU A 237 13.25 -16.53 -12.54
CA GLU A 237 13.61 -16.59 -13.97
C GLU A 237 12.66 -15.74 -14.82
N ALA A 238 11.35 -15.77 -14.55
CA ALA A 238 10.39 -14.91 -15.23
C ALA A 238 10.63 -13.42 -14.94
N LEU A 239 11.05 -13.08 -13.71
CA LEU A 239 11.43 -11.72 -13.33
C LEU A 239 12.69 -11.28 -14.10
N PHE A 240 13.75 -12.11 -14.14
CA PHE A 240 14.96 -11.80 -14.90
C PHE A 240 14.70 -11.66 -16.40
N ALA A 241 13.82 -12.48 -16.97
CA ALA A 241 13.42 -12.35 -18.36
C ALA A 241 12.76 -10.98 -18.62
N THR A 242 11.85 -10.54 -17.73
CA THR A 242 11.20 -9.23 -17.85
C THR A 242 12.20 -8.07 -17.73
N LEU A 243 13.17 -8.17 -16.81
CA LEU A 243 14.24 -7.18 -16.68
C LEU A 243 15.14 -7.16 -17.92
N GLY A 244 15.46 -8.32 -18.47
CA GLY A 244 16.25 -8.45 -19.69
C GLY A 244 15.57 -7.83 -20.91
N ASP A 245 14.25 -8.02 -21.06
CA ASP A 245 13.44 -7.37 -22.11
C ASP A 245 13.41 -5.84 -21.96
N ALA A 246 13.52 -5.34 -20.72
CA ALA A 246 13.66 -3.91 -20.42
C ALA A 246 15.12 -3.40 -20.53
N GLY A 247 16.08 -4.25 -20.94
CA GLY A 247 17.49 -3.88 -21.14
C GLY A 247 18.33 -3.87 -19.87
N ILE A 248 17.88 -4.50 -18.79
CA ILE A 248 18.59 -4.59 -17.51
C ILE A 248 19.32 -5.93 -17.44
N ALA A 249 20.65 -5.90 -17.40
CA ALA A 249 21.48 -7.10 -17.41
C ALA A 249 21.44 -7.82 -16.06
N ARG A 250 21.24 -9.15 -16.09
CA ARG A 250 21.11 -10.00 -14.90
C ARG A 250 22.36 -9.99 -14.01
N ASP A 251 23.54 -9.97 -14.60
CA ASP A 251 24.82 -10.02 -13.92
C ASP A 251 25.20 -8.71 -13.20
N GLU A 252 24.51 -7.60 -13.53
CA GLU A 252 24.67 -6.32 -12.83
C GLU A 252 23.85 -6.21 -11.55
N LEU A 253 22.89 -7.12 -11.34
CA LEU A 253 21.92 -7.04 -10.24
C LEU A 253 22.58 -7.33 -8.88
N TYR A 254 22.36 -6.42 -7.94
CA TYR A 254 22.60 -6.63 -6.52
C TYR A 254 21.40 -7.31 -5.84
N LEU A 255 20.18 -6.84 -6.17
CA LEU A 255 18.93 -7.36 -5.65
C LEU A 255 17.79 -7.02 -6.63
N ALA A 256 16.85 -7.93 -6.83
CA ALA A 256 15.60 -7.64 -7.54
C ALA A 256 14.44 -8.44 -6.95
N TRP A 257 13.26 -7.80 -6.92
CA TRP A 257 12.02 -8.41 -6.46
C TRP A 257 10.83 -7.76 -7.13
N ASP A 258 9.66 -8.33 -6.95
CA ASP A 258 8.43 -7.79 -7.50
C ASP A 258 7.31 -7.70 -6.47
N PHE A 259 6.31 -6.89 -6.81
CA PHE A 259 5.08 -6.75 -6.04
C PHE A 259 3.93 -6.32 -6.94
N SER A 260 2.69 -6.59 -6.50
CA SER A 260 1.47 -6.16 -7.19
C SER A 260 0.73 -5.09 -6.41
N ILE A 261 0.24 -4.09 -7.12
CA ILE A 261 -0.60 -3.04 -6.55
C ILE A 261 -2.04 -3.55 -6.47
N ALA A 262 -2.71 -3.22 -5.38
CA ALA A 262 -4.10 -3.57 -5.18
C ALA A 262 -5.00 -2.98 -6.29
N SER A 263 -6.08 -3.69 -6.60
CA SER A 263 -7.08 -3.25 -7.57
C SER A 263 -7.81 -1.98 -7.13
N ALA A 264 -8.45 -1.32 -8.07
CA ALA A 264 -9.26 -0.13 -7.76
C ALA A 264 -10.45 -0.48 -6.85
N GLU A 265 -11.07 -1.64 -7.09
CA GLU A 265 -12.17 -2.13 -6.27
C GLU A 265 -11.71 -2.42 -4.84
N ASN A 266 -10.59 -3.08 -4.66
CA ASN A 266 -10.08 -3.37 -3.32
C ASN A 266 -9.72 -2.11 -2.52
N ILE A 267 -9.11 -1.11 -3.17
CA ILE A 267 -8.70 0.14 -2.49
C ILE A 267 -9.90 1.00 -2.08
N THR A 268 -10.94 1.07 -2.91
CA THR A 268 -12.04 2.03 -2.72
C THR A 268 -13.39 1.38 -2.50
N GLY A 269 -13.58 0.11 -2.86
CA GLY A 269 -14.87 -0.57 -2.87
C GLY A 269 -15.57 -0.55 -1.52
N ARG A 270 -14.84 -0.83 -0.43
CA ARG A 270 -15.43 -0.82 0.93
C ARG A 270 -15.99 0.54 1.33
N VAL A 271 -15.23 1.62 1.12
CA VAL A 271 -15.71 2.96 1.49
C VAL A 271 -16.81 3.47 0.56
N VAL A 272 -16.75 3.10 -0.72
CA VAL A 272 -17.80 3.44 -1.71
C VAL A 272 -19.10 2.71 -1.37
N HIS A 273 -19.01 1.43 -1.02
CA HIS A 273 -20.15 0.62 -0.59
C HIS A 273 -20.82 1.21 0.66
N ILE A 274 -20.06 1.49 1.72
CA ILE A 274 -20.55 2.12 2.95
C ILE A 274 -21.24 3.44 2.64
N ARG A 275 -20.63 4.30 1.81
CA ARG A 275 -21.19 5.58 1.40
C ARG A 275 -22.53 5.40 0.67
N ASP A 276 -22.56 4.53 -0.32
CA ASP A 276 -23.74 4.37 -1.19
C ASP A 276 -24.90 3.75 -0.41
N ASP A 277 -24.63 2.77 0.44
CA ASP A 277 -25.62 2.16 1.32
C ASP A 277 -26.14 3.16 2.36
N ALA A 278 -25.27 3.91 3.03
CA ALA A 278 -25.69 4.92 4.00
C ALA A 278 -26.51 6.05 3.36
N PHE A 279 -26.13 6.53 2.18
CA PHE A 279 -26.88 7.58 1.48
C PHE A 279 -28.19 7.09 0.86
N ALA A 280 -28.28 5.81 0.50
CA ALA A 280 -29.54 5.23 0.02
C ALA A 280 -30.63 5.32 1.08
N ASP A 281 -30.30 5.05 2.34
CA ASP A 281 -31.24 5.17 3.47
C ASP A 281 -31.73 6.59 3.71
N LEU A 282 -30.84 7.57 3.54
CA LEU A 282 -31.20 8.97 3.72
C LEU A 282 -32.16 9.50 2.65
N GLY A 283 -32.21 8.84 1.46
CA GLY A 283 -33.09 9.26 0.37
C GLY A 283 -32.91 10.73 -0.05
N GLY A 284 -31.74 11.30 0.21
CA GLY A 284 -31.42 12.72 -0.03
C GLY A 284 -31.79 13.65 1.13
N ALA A 285 -32.28 13.13 2.26
CA ALA A 285 -32.48 13.89 3.48
C ALA A 285 -31.17 14.02 4.29
N ALA A 286 -31.16 14.90 5.28
CA ALA A 286 -30.10 14.91 6.29
C ALA A 286 -30.32 13.75 7.27
N PRO A 287 -29.27 13.21 7.89
CA PRO A 287 -29.42 12.27 8.99
C PRO A 287 -30.11 12.92 10.17
N ASP A 288 -30.74 12.13 11.04
CA ASP A 288 -31.27 12.61 12.30
C ASP A 288 -30.12 13.19 13.14
N PHE A 289 -30.31 14.42 13.62
CA PHE A 289 -29.33 15.13 14.43
C PHE A 289 -29.93 15.84 15.62
N THR A 290 -29.12 16.08 16.64
CA THR A 290 -29.47 16.86 17.81
C THR A 290 -28.42 17.94 18.05
N VAL A 291 -28.87 19.20 18.23
CA VAL A 291 -27.99 20.26 18.72
C VAL A 291 -27.99 20.20 20.24
N GLU A 292 -26.82 19.94 20.82
CA GLU A 292 -26.66 19.82 22.28
C GLU A 292 -26.25 21.14 22.91
N GLU A 293 -25.39 21.92 22.23
CA GLU A 293 -24.87 23.16 22.76
C GLU A 293 -24.69 24.20 21.65
N VAL A 294 -24.96 25.45 21.98
CA VAL A 294 -24.69 26.63 21.14
C VAL A 294 -23.92 27.64 21.98
N ILE A 295 -22.73 28.02 21.53
CA ILE A 295 -21.88 28.97 22.22
C ILE A 295 -21.71 30.22 21.35
N ASP A 296 -22.16 31.38 21.85
CA ASP A 296 -21.99 32.67 21.18
C ASP A 296 -20.73 33.37 21.69
N TYR A 297 -19.91 33.90 20.77
CA TYR A 297 -18.68 34.60 21.06
C TYR A 297 -18.84 36.09 20.82
N ALA A 298 -18.55 36.91 21.83
CA ALA A 298 -18.48 38.34 21.66
C ALA A 298 -17.31 38.76 20.77
N PRO A 299 -17.40 39.84 19.97
CA PRO A 299 -16.31 40.32 19.15
C PRO A 299 -15.16 40.88 20.01
N CYS A 300 -13.94 40.68 19.52
CA CYS A 300 -12.72 41.28 20.09
C CYS A 300 -11.75 41.66 18.97
N ALA A 301 -10.69 42.42 19.29
CA ALA A 301 -9.57 42.58 18.39
C ALA A 301 -8.72 41.30 18.35
N GLU A 302 -8.04 41.03 17.24
CA GLU A 302 -7.20 39.82 17.06
C GLU A 302 -6.19 39.61 18.20
N THR A 303 -5.71 40.69 18.74
CA THR A 303 -4.84 40.67 19.91
C THR A 303 -5.64 41.14 21.15
N GLY A 304 -5.84 40.27 22.10
CA GLY A 304 -6.48 40.62 23.37
C GLY A 304 -7.90 40.09 23.58
N CYS A 305 -8.31 39.06 22.86
CA CYS A 305 -9.52 38.30 23.15
C CYS A 305 -9.44 37.63 24.53
N THR A 306 -10.51 37.72 25.28
CA THR A 306 -10.68 37.01 26.56
C THR A 306 -11.65 35.87 26.42
N GLU A 307 -11.86 35.10 27.48
CA GLU A 307 -12.82 34.01 27.48
C GLU A 307 -14.22 34.45 26.99
N GLY A 308 -14.88 33.68 26.16
CA GLY A 308 -16.15 34.04 25.55
C GLY A 308 -16.07 35.03 24.39
N GLN A 309 -14.88 35.38 23.94
CA GLN A 309 -14.65 36.29 22.82
C GLN A 309 -13.86 35.61 21.69
N ASP A 310 -14.16 35.98 20.45
CA ASP A 310 -13.36 35.56 19.28
C ASP A 310 -13.44 36.64 18.19
N ALA A 311 -12.32 36.92 17.52
CA ALA A 311 -12.24 37.95 16.49
C ALA A 311 -12.94 37.53 15.19
N TYR A 312 -12.95 36.25 14.88
CA TYR A 312 -13.40 35.69 13.59
C TYR A 312 -14.62 34.80 13.70
N LYS A 313 -14.75 34.05 14.81
CA LYS A 313 -15.86 33.13 15.07
C LYS A 313 -16.95 33.84 15.86
N SER A 314 -18.19 33.73 15.41
CA SER A 314 -19.35 34.31 16.10
C SER A 314 -20.09 33.25 16.93
N ARG A 315 -20.11 32.00 16.47
CA ARG A 315 -20.84 30.91 17.13
C ARG A 315 -20.15 29.57 16.94
N ALA A 316 -20.16 28.74 17.99
CA ALA A 316 -19.95 27.30 17.89
C ALA A 316 -21.30 26.57 18.03
N ILE A 317 -21.46 25.49 17.28
CA ILE A 317 -22.61 24.59 17.36
C ILE A 317 -22.07 23.20 17.59
N ILE A 318 -22.50 22.55 18.66
CA ILE A 318 -22.05 21.21 19.05
C ILE A 318 -23.28 20.33 19.09
N GLY A 319 -23.16 19.11 18.58
CA GLY A 319 -24.29 18.19 18.57
C GLY A 319 -23.88 16.78 18.13
N THR A 320 -24.88 15.97 17.89
CA THR A 320 -24.75 14.57 17.47
C THR A 320 -25.63 14.30 16.26
N PHE A 321 -25.23 13.28 15.48
CA PHE A 321 -26.03 12.75 14.37
C PHE A 321 -25.91 11.23 14.32
N GLN A 322 -26.90 10.59 13.69
CA GLN A 322 -26.97 9.15 13.59
C GLN A 322 -26.30 8.65 12.32
N VAL A 323 -25.49 7.60 12.43
CA VAL A 323 -24.83 6.93 11.30
C VAL A 323 -25.04 5.42 11.38
N PRO A 324 -25.21 4.72 10.25
CA PRO A 324 -25.31 3.25 10.26
C PRO A 324 -24.02 2.63 10.81
N ASN A 325 -24.16 1.53 11.55
CA ASN A 325 -23.06 0.81 12.15
C ASN A 325 -22.52 -0.28 11.21
N TYR A 326 -21.30 -0.12 10.72
CA TYR A 326 -20.56 -1.12 9.93
C TYR A 326 -19.41 -1.76 10.73
N LEU A 327 -19.33 -1.51 12.04
CA LEU A 327 -18.32 -2.07 12.92
C LEU A 327 -18.82 -3.34 13.62
N ALA A 328 -17.93 -4.25 13.94
CA ALA A 328 -18.24 -5.56 14.52
C ALA A 328 -18.57 -5.52 16.02
N SER A 329 -19.13 -4.41 16.51
CA SER A 329 -19.69 -4.29 17.87
C SER A 329 -20.91 -3.37 17.88
N ASP A 330 -21.81 -3.54 18.84
CA ASP A 330 -23.08 -2.80 18.92
C ASP A 330 -22.90 -1.31 19.17
N ASP A 331 -21.86 -0.91 19.85
CA ASP A 331 -21.56 0.46 20.27
C ASP A 331 -20.43 1.10 19.45
N GLY A 332 -19.84 0.36 18.49
CA GLY A 332 -18.63 0.79 17.79
C GLY A 332 -17.47 0.94 18.76
N GLY A 333 -16.47 1.67 18.38
CA GLY A 333 -15.38 2.04 19.28
C GLY A 333 -14.00 1.74 18.71
N PRO A 334 -12.97 2.21 19.42
CA PRO A 334 -11.59 2.02 19.01
C PRO A 334 -11.20 0.53 18.93
N GLY A 335 -10.39 0.18 17.91
CA GLY A 335 -9.90 -1.18 17.71
C GLY A 335 -10.94 -2.19 17.19
N VAL A 336 -12.17 -1.77 16.91
CA VAL A 336 -13.22 -2.64 16.35
C VAL A 336 -13.10 -2.66 14.83
N PRO A 337 -12.91 -3.86 14.19
CA PRO A 337 -12.87 -3.98 12.74
C PRO A 337 -14.24 -3.80 12.08
N PHE A 338 -14.28 -3.77 10.76
CA PHE A 338 -15.54 -3.82 10.03
C PHE A 338 -16.29 -5.14 10.28
N TYR A 339 -17.60 -5.07 10.27
CA TYR A 339 -18.48 -6.23 10.34
C TYR A 339 -18.68 -6.81 8.94
N TYR A 340 -18.55 -8.13 8.83
CA TYR A 340 -18.85 -8.92 7.65
C TYR A 340 -19.84 -10.01 8.05
N ALA A 341 -20.97 -10.14 7.35
CA ALA A 341 -21.97 -11.16 7.66
C ALA A 341 -21.46 -12.56 7.41
N GLU A 342 -20.65 -12.72 6.36
CA GLU A 342 -19.93 -13.97 6.05
C GLU A 342 -18.42 -13.72 6.04
N PRO A 343 -17.59 -14.68 6.49
CA PRO A 343 -16.14 -14.50 6.61
C PRO A 343 -15.43 -14.12 5.30
N ASP A 344 -15.97 -14.58 4.16
CA ASP A 344 -15.39 -14.38 2.84
C ASP A 344 -15.96 -13.14 2.11
N ASP A 345 -16.84 -12.36 2.76
CA ASP A 345 -17.37 -11.14 2.18
C ASP A 345 -16.25 -10.10 1.99
N GLY A 346 -16.21 -9.51 0.80
CA GLY A 346 -15.25 -8.47 0.45
C GLY A 346 -15.68 -7.07 0.91
N LEU A 347 -16.98 -6.87 1.21
CA LEU A 347 -17.57 -5.59 1.56
C LEU A 347 -18.19 -5.65 2.97
N PRO A 348 -18.06 -4.58 3.77
CA PRO A 348 -18.65 -4.51 5.11
C PRO A 348 -20.18 -4.49 5.06
N ASP A 349 -20.80 -5.19 6.00
CA ASP A 349 -22.24 -5.19 6.21
C ASP A 349 -22.65 -4.32 7.40
N ARG A 350 -23.94 -4.02 7.50
CA ARG A 350 -24.51 -3.35 8.68
C ARG A 350 -24.62 -4.33 9.85
N MET A 351 -23.97 -3.99 10.94
CA MET A 351 -24.09 -4.75 12.18
C MET A 351 -25.55 -4.71 12.68
N GLY A 352 -26.19 -5.88 12.78
CA GLY A 352 -27.56 -5.99 13.29
C GLY A 352 -28.66 -5.30 12.47
N GLY A 353 -28.38 -4.93 11.20
CA GLY A 353 -29.35 -4.34 10.27
C GLY A 353 -29.68 -2.87 10.53
N ASP A 354 -30.40 -2.58 11.59
CA ASP A 354 -30.87 -1.21 11.95
C ASP A 354 -30.02 -0.55 13.04
N ASN A 355 -28.88 -1.12 13.41
CA ASN A 355 -28.03 -0.54 14.44
C ASN A 355 -27.40 0.77 13.97
N MET A 356 -27.59 1.83 14.75
CA MET A 356 -27.06 3.16 14.46
C MET A 356 -26.08 3.59 15.55
N LEU A 357 -24.98 4.19 15.13
CA LEU A 357 -24.03 4.84 16.03
C LEU A 357 -24.34 6.33 16.12
N THR A 358 -24.02 6.91 17.27
CA THR A 358 -24.14 8.36 17.49
C THR A 358 -22.77 9.00 17.30
N ALA A 359 -22.62 9.74 16.20
CA ALA A 359 -21.43 10.52 15.91
C ALA A 359 -21.58 11.95 16.42
N ARG A 360 -20.50 12.54 16.93
CA ARG A 360 -20.46 13.92 17.40
C ARG A 360 -19.98 14.86 16.32
N PHE A 361 -20.49 16.09 16.29
CA PHE A 361 -20.01 17.15 15.41
C PHE A 361 -19.77 18.46 16.12
N TRP A 362 -18.83 19.25 15.60
CA TRP A 362 -18.50 20.59 16.06
C TRP A 362 -18.44 21.53 14.86
N CYS A 363 -19.25 22.58 14.86
CA CYS A 363 -19.29 23.56 13.77
C CYS A 363 -18.91 24.94 14.25
N SER A 364 -18.06 25.62 13.48
CA SER A 364 -17.61 27.00 13.68
C SER A 364 -18.27 27.91 12.67
N VAL A 365 -19.08 28.88 13.11
CA VAL A 365 -19.72 29.87 12.27
C VAL A 365 -18.94 31.18 12.33
N PRO A 366 -18.42 31.68 11.19
CA PRO A 366 -17.63 32.93 11.16
C PRO A 366 -18.47 34.19 11.22
N ARG A 367 -17.89 35.28 11.72
CA ARG A 367 -18.53 36.60 11.80
C ARG A 367 -18.91 37.18 10.44
N SER A 368 -18.15 36.86 9.41
CA SER A 368 -18.46 37.29 8.02
C SER A 368 -19.75 36.71 7.47
N VAL A 369 -20.23 35.60 8.06
CA VAL A 369 -21.52 34.97 7.71
C VAL A 369 -22.62 35.44 8.63
N ALA A 370 -22.41 35.42 9.95
CA ALA A 370 -23.41 35.78 10.94
C ALA A 370 -22.75 36.50 12.11
N GLU A 371 -22.91 37.82 12.19
CA GLU A 371 -22.35 38.64 13.28
C GLU A 371 -23.34 38.75 14.48
N ASP A 372 -24.62 38.77 14.15
CA ASP A 372 -25.73 38.84 15.12
C ASP A 372 -26.78 37.81 14.71
N PHE A 373 -27.05 36.85 15.57
CA PHE A 373 -27.98 35.75 15.30
C PHE A 373 -29.46 36.11 15.45
N ASP A 374 -29.77 37.27 16.03
CA ASP A 374 -31.10 37.83 16.02
C ASP A 374 -31.44 38.53 14.69
N ALA A 375 -30.42 38.77 13.84
CA ALA A 375 -30.53 39.35 12.52
C ALA A 375 -30.44 38.28 11.41
N GLN A 376 -30.89 38.64 10.21
CA GLN A 376 -30.69 37.78 9.04
C GLN A 376 -29.19 37.56 8.78
N PRO A 377 -28.77 36.35 8.30
CA PRO A 377 -27.37 36.11 7.98
C PRO A 377 -26.87 37.10 6.93
N LYS A 378 -25.61 37.58 7.10
CA LYS A 378 -24.99 38.55 6.20
C LYS A 378 -24.66 37.96 4.83
N ALA A 379 -24.37 36.66 4.79
CA ALA A 379 -23.96 35.97 3.57
C ALA A 379 -24.40 34.51 3.60
N ILE A 380 -24.45 33.89 2.43
CA ILE A 380 -24.61 32.44 2.29
C ILE A 380 -23.27 31.78 2.65
N ALA A 381 -23.27 30.93 3.65
CA ALA A 381 -22.09 30.20 4.05
C ALA A 381 -21.74 29.08 3.05
N ARG A 382 -20.46 28.80 2.90
CA ARG A 382 -19.95 27.60 2.25
C ARG A 382 -19.71 26.55 3.30
N PRO A 383 -20.39 25.38 3.26
CA PRO A 383 -20.08 24.30 4.17
C PRO A 383 -18.70 23.69 3.85
N SER A 384 -17.94 23.38 4.86
CA SER A 384 -16.67 22.68 4.75
C SER A 384 -16.55 21.62 5.85
N LEU A 385 -16.23 20.40 5.46
CA LEU A 385 -15.90 19.35 6.40
C LEU A 385 -14.42 19.47 6.78
N TYR A 386 -14.16 19.57 8.07
CA TYR A 386 -12.82 19.58 8.62
C TYR A 386 -12.41 18.16 9.03
N GLY A 387 -11.33 17.65 8.44
CA GLY A 387 -10.68 16.43 8.89
C GLY A 387 -9.54 16.77 9.85
N HIS A 388 -9.59 16.24 11.06
CA HIS A 388 -8.48 16.37 12.00
C HIS A 388 -7.26 15.55 11.56
N GLY A 389 -6.09 15.84 12.13
CA GLY A 389 -4.87 15.06 11.91
C GLY A 389 -4.91 13.70 12.60
N LEU A 390 -3.87 12.88 12.39
CA LEU A 390 -3.70 11.60 13.07
C LEU A 390 -3.78 11.79 14.60
N LEU A 391 -4.67 11.03 15.24
CA LEU A 391 -4.96 11.09 16.68
C LEU A 391 -5.39 12.48 17.17
N GLY A 392 -5.99 13.29 16.29
CA GLY A 392 -6.64 14.54 16.62
C GLY A 392 -8.13 14.38 16.97
N SER A 393 -8.87 15.49 17.00
CA SER A 393 -10.30 15.50 17.33
C SER A 393 -11.07 16.45 16.42
N GLY A 394 -12.35 16.15 16.18
CA GLY A 394 -13.26 16.98 15.41
C GLY A 394 -13.51 18.35 16.04
N ASP A 395 -13.30 18.50 17.35
CA ASP A 395 -13.44 19.78 18.06
C ASP A 395 -12.35 20.80 17.65
N GLU A 396 -11.28 20.37 16.96
CA GLU A 396 -10.32 21.28 16.35
C GLU A 396 -10.99 22.27 15.38
N ALA A 397 -12.16 21.95 14.85
CA ALA A 397 -12.96 22.89 14.06
C ALA A 397 -13.37 24.14 14.87
N LEU A 398 -13.35 24.06 16.21
CA LEU A 398 -13.66 25.17 17.12
C LEU A 398 -12.42 25.97 17.59
N ARG A 399 -11.23 25.70 17.05
CA ARG A 399 -10.02 26.46 17.43
C ARG A 399 -10.29 27.96 17.42
N GLY A 400 -9.67 28.67 18.36
CA GLY A 400 -9.91 30.09 18.62
C GLY A 400 -9.22 31.04 17.64
N THR A 401 -9.32 32.33 17.94
CA THR A 401 -8.73 33.44 17.19
C THR A 401 -7.29 33.18 16.80
N GLY A 402 -6.97 33.40 15.52
CA GLY A 402 -5.62 33.22 14.97
C GLY A 402 -5.34 31.82 14.43
N SER A 403 -6.23 30.86 14.56
CA SER A 403 -6.10 29.57 13.90
C SER A 403 -6.41 29.69 12.40
N ASN A 404 -5.79 28.80 11.61
CA ASN A 404 -6.06 28.73 10.16
C ASN A 404 -7.55 28.55 9.86
N ILE A 405 -8.24 27.75 10.68
CA ILE A 405 -9.68 27.45 10.51
C ILE A 405 -10.53 28.71 10.69
N THR A 406 -10.28 29.48 11.76
CA THR A 406 -11.06 30.69 12.04
C THR A 406 -10.78 31.81 11.03
N ILE A 407 -9.53 31.99 10.61
CA ILE A 407 -9.14 32.96 9.59
C ILE A 407 -9.75 32.60 8.24
N MET A 408 -9.53 31.37 7.76
CA MET A 408 -10.11 30.91 6.48
C MET A 408 -11.63 30.95 6.51
N GLY A 409 -12.24 30.52 7.62
CA GLY A 409 -13.69 30.58 7.78
C GLY A 409 -14.23 31.97 7.60
N ASN A 410 -13.61 32.97 8.24
CA ASN A 410 -14.05 34.34 8.18
C ASN A 410 -13.78 35.00 6.81
N ASP A 411 -12.57 34.82 6.25
CA ASP A 411 -12.17 35.47 5.00
C ASP A 411 -12.89 34.89 3.77
N HIS A 412 -13.25 33.61 3.82
CA HIS A 412 -13.90 32.90 2.72
C HIS A 412 -15.37 32.51 2.97
N GLN A 413 -15.97 32.98 4.07
CA GLN A 413 -17.38 32.69 4.42
C GLN A 413 -17.65 31.19 4.52
N MET A 414 -16.77 30.44 5.20
CA MET A 414 -16.87 29.00 5.34
C MET A 414 -17.27 28.63 6.76
N VAL A 415 -18.33 27.80 6.87
CA VAL A 415 -18.67 27.10 8.12
C VAL A 415 -17.94 25.78 8.12
N PHE A 416 -16.97 25.65 9.00
CA PHE A 416 -16.25 24.40 9.22
C PHE A 416 -16.96 23.54 10.24
N CYS A 417 -17.24 22.28 9.88
CA CYS A 417 -17.73 21.26 10.81
C CYS A 417 -16.74 20.09 10.84
N GLY A 418 -16.37 19.64 12.02
CA GLY A 418 -15.54 18.47 12.28
C GLY A 418 -16.31 17.37 12.96
N THR A 419 -15.83 16.13 12.82
CA THR A 419 -16.29 14.94 13.55
C THR A 419 -15.07 14.07 13.84
N ASP A 420 -15.13 13.26 14.89
CA ASP A 420 -14.09 12.27 15.17
C ASP A 420 -14.17 11.11 14.19
N TRP A 421 -13.03 10.66 13.72
CA TRP A 421 -12.90 9.53 12.81
C TRP A 421 -12.42 8.32 13.59
N ILE A 422 -13.28 7.36 13.83
CA ILE A 422 -12.92 6.11 14.53
C ILE A 422 -11.76 5.42 13.79
N GLY A 423 -10.76 4.99 14.54
CA GLY A 423 -9.49 4.43 14.04
C GLY A 423 -8.44 5.48 13.72
N PHE A 424 -8.75 6.81 13.88
CA PHE A 424 -7.85 7.89 13.51
C PHE A 424 -7.89 9.08 14.49
N SER A 425 -8.74 9.03 15.51
CA SER A 425 -8.98 10.11 16.47
C SER A 425 -8.22 9.96 17.78
N GLU A 426 -8.25 11.00 18.63
CA GLU A 426 -7.69 10.98 20.00
C GLU A 426 -8.27 9.83 20.84
N GLY A 427 -9.52 9.46 20.61
CA GLY A 427 -10.19 8.34 21.28
C GLY A 427 -9.55 6.97 20.99
N ASP A 428 -8.77 6.86 19.94
CA ASP A 428 -8.09 5.62 19.55
C ASP A 428 -6.70 5.46 20.20
N ILE A 429 -6.21 6.46 20.94
CA ILE A 429 -4.95 6.37 21.67
C ILE A 429 -5.07 5.33 22.79
N GLY A 430 -4.35 4.26 22.68
CA GLY A 430 -4.34 3.18 23.67
C GLY A 430 -4.81 1.82 23.14
N TYR A 431 -5.16 1.77 21.85
CA TYR A 431 -5.55 0.54 21.13
C TYR A 431 -4.52 0.10 20.11
#